data_97a05cb4aad14a525c511152e376b140
#
_entry.id   97a05cb4aad14a525c511152e376b140
#
_cell.length_a   1.000
_cell.length_b   1.000
_cell.length_c   1.000
_cell.angle_alpha   90.00
_cell.angle_beta   90.00
_cell.angle_gamma   90.00
#
_symmetry.space_group_name_H-M   'P 1'
#
loop_
_entity.id
_entity.type
_entity.pdbx_description
1 polymer ?
#
loop_
_entity_poly.entity_id
_entity_poly.type
_entity_poly.pdbx_seq_one_letter_code
_entity_poly.pdbx_strand_id
1 'polypeptide(L)'
;MDVAVSGVRLRVAAGFGLVAGEQFWAVAALDLESATRAEEVAGEFEVGYLGEDGLERRLPLGESWATRFEAGLPVRRFASRKGQKHLSGLWWSATMCRHVGFESWLERDHLMLLDFDSTVVGIASQPFRLRWRDEADKQVTHVPDYLARRADGSVAVVDCRPVERRPPRDVAKFDATERACGLVGWSYRLVGTVDAIEAGNVRWLAGYRHPRHRTPATVAGLRQVFDSPTALVAGAQAVGDPIAVLPVLFHLLWLHELVTDLSVPLTEHSLVRAAEAR
;
A
#
# COMPACT_ATOMS: atom_id res chain seq x y z
N MET A 1 35.21 -5.38 -9.53
CA MET A 1 35.51 -6.45 -8.55
C MET A 1 34.31 -6.56 -7.63
N ASP A 2 33.62 -7.68 -7.74
CA ASP A 2 32.48 -7.94 -6.85
C ASP A 2 33.00 -8.56 -5.56
N VAL A 3 32.74 -7.91 -4.44
CA VAL A 3 32.95 -8.48 -3.11
C VAL A 3 31.58 -8.76 -2.51
N ALA A 4 31.23 -10.03 -2.39
CA ALA A 4 30.03 -10.48 -1.72
C ALA A 4 30.29 -10.65 -0.22
N VAL A 5 29.64 -9.84 0.60
CA VAL A 5 29.51 -10.08 2.02
C VAL A 5 28.03 -10.06 2.34
N SER A 6 27.51 -11.24 2.77
CA SER A 6 26.20 -11.46 3.41
C SER A 6 25.01 -10.70 2.77
N GLY A 7 24.60 -11.11 1.57
CA GLY A 7 23.23 -10.85 1.07
C GLY A 7 22.92 -9.48 0.44
N VAL A 8 23.81 -8.50 0.49
CA VAL A 8 23.59 -7.16 -0.07
C VAL A 8 24.47 -6.96 -1.30
N ARG A 9 23.86 -6.81 -2.50
CA ARG A 9 24.58 -6.41 -3.71
C ARG A 9 24.66 -4.88 -3.79
N LEU A 10 25.83 -4.33 -3.48
CA LEU A 10 26.17 -2.93 -3.76
C LEU A 10 26.70 -2.81 -5.21
N ARG A 11 25.99 -2.04 -6.04
CA ARG A 11 26.52 -1.57 -7.34
C ARG A 11 27.37 -0.33 -7.10
N VAL A 12 28.68 -0.45 -7.25
CA VAL A 12 29.59 0.69 -7.25
C VAL A 12 29.68 1.21 -8.70
N ALA A 13 29.20 2.42 -8.93
CA ALA A 13 29.45 3.14 -10.19
C ALA A 13 30.87 3.69 -10.17
N ALA A 14 31.71 3.21 -11.09
CA ALA A 14 33.08 3.69 -11.26
C ALA A 14 33.07 5.02 -12.03
N GLY A 15 33.25 6.14 -11.31
CA GLY A 15 33.63 7.42 -11.88
C GLY A 15 35.09 7.73 -11.53
N PHE A 16 35.95 7.78 -12.53
CA PHE A 16 37.37 8.12 -12.36
C PHE A 16 37.55 9.60 -12.00
N GLY A 17 38.12 9.86 -10.82
CA GLY A 17 38.68 11.14 -10.44
C GLY A 17 39.66 10.93 -9.28
N LEU A 18 40.95 11.05 -9.55
CA LEU A 18 42.03 10.97 -8.55
C LEU A 18 41.94 12.15 -7.58
N VAL A 19 41.53 11.89 -6.32
CA VAL A 19 41.81 12.75 -5.16
C VAL A 19 42.05 11.88 -3.93
N ALA A 20 43.20 12.12 -3.31
CA ALA A 20 43.76 11.68 -2.01
C ALA A 20 43.04 10.57 -1.23
N GLY A 21 43.77 9.49 -0.98
CA GLY A 21 43.37 8.21 -0.37
C GLY A 21 42.78 8.23 1.05
N GLU A 22 42.82 9.35 1.80
CA GLU A 22 42.32 9.38 3.18
C GLU A 22 40.80 9.69 3.26
N GLN A 23 40.22 10.41 2.32
CA GLN A 23 38.78 10.69 2.33
C GLN A 23 37.92 9.51 1.88
N PHE A 24 38.46 8.62 1.07
CA PHE A 24 37.75 7.45 0.55
C PHE A 24 37.46 6.41 1.66
N TRP A 25 38.40 6.24 2.59
CA TRP A 25 38.25 5.32 3.72
C TRP A 25 37.27 5.85 4.78
N ALA A 26 37.19 7.16 4.96
CA ALA A 26 36.27 7.77 5.92
C ALA A 26 34.80 7.66 5.47
N VAL A 27 34.50 7.82 4.16
CA VAL A 27 33.14 7.65 3.61
C VAL A 27 32.73 6.19 3.62
N ALA A 28 33.62 5.26 3.25
CA ALA A 28 33.31 3.83 3.28
C ALA A 28 33.17 3.30 4.73
N ALA A 29 33.92 3.84 5.69
CA ALA A 29 33.78 3.50 7.10
C ALA A 29 32.49 4.01 7.71
N LEU A 30 32.05 5.25 7.35
CA LEU A 30 30.78 5.83 7.78
C LEU A 30 29.58 5.06 7.22
N ASP A 31 29.64 4.60 5.97
CA ASP A 31 28.58 3.77 5.37
C ASP A 31 28.55 2.37 6.02
N LEU A 32 29.70 1.78 6.34
CA LEU A 32 29.77 0.47 6.98
C LEU A 32 29.30 0.51 8.45
N GLU A 33 29.67 1.55 9.21
CA GLU A 33 29.21 1.75 10.58
C GLU A 33 27.69 2.04 10.61
N SER A 34 27.18 2.80 9.65
CA SER A 34 25.76 3.07 9.52
C SER A 34 24.97 1.81 9.16
N ALA A 35 25.49 0.98 8.27
CA ALA A 35 24.89 -0.31 7.90
C ALA A 35 24.91 -1.29 9.08
N THR A 36 26.05 -1.43 9.78
CA THR A 36 26.17 -2.31 10.95
C THR A 36 25.26 -1.88 12.08
N ARG A 37 25.14 -0.56 12.32
CA ARG A 37 24.25 -0.01 13.33
C ARG A 37 22.79 -0.21 12.96
N ALA A 38 22.42 -0.10 11.69
CA ALA A 38 21.08 -0.39 11.21
C ALA A 38 20.74 -1.89 11.37
N GLU A 39 21.69 -2.79 11.11
CA GLU A 39 21.53 -4.23 11.34
C GLU A 39 21.37 -4.57 12.83
N GLU A 40 22.19 -3.99 13.71
CA GLU A 40 22.07 -4.17 15.17
C GLU A 40 20.72 -3.68 15.68
N VAL A 41 20.29 -2.49 15.28
CA VAL A 41 19.01 -1.91 15.70
C VAL A 41 17.83 -2.64 15.06
N ALA A 42 17.98 -3.18 13.83
CA ALA A 42 16.97 -4.05 13.22
C ALA A 42 16.80 -5.38 13.98
N GLY A 43 17.83 -5.84 14.68
CA GLY A 43 17.79 -6.99 15.59
C GLY A 43 17.00 -6.76 16.87
N GLU A 44 16.74 -5.49 17.26
CA GLU A 44 15.86 -5.14 18.38
C GLU A 44 14.39 -5.46 18.11
N PHE A 45 14.01 -5.59 16.84
CA PHE A 45 12.66 -5.87 16.40
C PHE A 45 12.51 -7.29 15.85
N GLU A 46 11.49 -8.01 16.33
CA GLU A 46 11.07 -9.30 15.81
C GLU A 46 9.74 -9.17 15.06
N VAL A 47 9.64 -9.81 13.92
CA VAL A 47 8.42 -9.92 13.12
C VAL A 47 7.87 -11.32 13.20
N GLY A 48 6.62 -11.44 13.70
CA GLY A 48 5.86 -12.70 13.67
C GLY A 48 4.75 -12.62 12.63
N TYR A 49 4.66 -13.58 11.73
CA TYR A 49 3.63 -13.60 10.68
C TYR A 49 3.10 -15.02 10.43
N LEU A 50 1.92 -15.10 9.80
CA LEU A 50 1.35 -16.36 9.35
C LEU A 50 1.64 -16.55 7.86
N GLY A 51 2.30 -17.63 7.51
CA GLY A 51 2.48 -18.02 6.11
C GLY A 51 1.17 -18.39 5.43
N GLU A 52 1.21 -18.61 4.12
CA GLU A 52 0.07 -19.10 3.34
C GLU A 52 -0.44 -20.46 3.83
N ASP A 53 0.46 -21.27 4.37
CA ASP A 53 0.19 -22.55 5.01
C ASP A 53 -0.42 -22.45 6.42
N GLY A 54 -0.60 -21.22 6.94
CA GLY A 54 -1.15 -20.94 8.27
C GLY A 54 -0.17 -21.18 9.42
N LEU A 55 1.11 -21.49 9.14
CA LEU A 55 2.11 -21.66 10.17
C LEU A 55 2.70 -20.31 10.62
N GLU A 56 2.78 -20.10 11.94
CA GLU A 56 3.45 -18.91 12.50
C GLU A 56 4.96 -19.02 12.28
N ARG A 57 5.54 -17.94 11.76
CA ARG A 57 6.97 -17.75 11.60
C ARG A 57 7.40 -16.50 12.35
N ARG A 58 8.64 -16.52 12.86
CA ARG A 58 9.26 -15.39 13.55
C ARG A 58 10.66 -15.20 13.03
N LEU A 59 10.98 -13.96 12.69
CA LEU A 59 12.26 -13.56 12.15
C LEU A 59 12.69 -12.23 12.76
N PRO A 60 13.99 -11.96 12.91
CA PRO A 60 14.49 -10.61 13.08
C PRO A 60 13.96 -9.71 11.96
N LEU A 61 13.66 -8.45 12.26
CA LEU A 61 13.12 -7.51 11.27
C LEU A 61 14.06 -7.39 10.06
N GLY A 62 15.37 -7.34 10.29
CA GLY A 62 16.37 -7.25 9.22
C GLY A 62 16.35 -8.42 8.23
N GLU A 63 15.84 -9.58 8.62
CA GLU A 63 15.70 -10.75 7.74
C GLU A 63 14.35 -10.79 7.03
N SER A 64 13.37 -9.97 7.47
CA SER A 64 11.99 -10.04 7.01
C SER A 64 11.67 -9.13 5.83
N TRP A 65 12.58 -8.25 5.42
CA TRP A 65 12.33 -7.19 4.42
C TRP A 65 11.85 -7.71 3.06
N ALA A 66 12.32 -8.91 2.65
CA ALA A 66 11.93 -9.55 1.39
C ALA A 66 10.68 -10.45 1.52
N THR A 67 10.13 -10.60 2.73
CA THR A 67 8.98 -11.48 2.96
C THR A 67 7.74 -10.98 2.24
N ARG A 68 7.05 -11.89 1.56
CA ARG A 68 5.79 -11.59 0.87
C ARG A 68 4.61 -11.77 1.81
N PHE A 69 4.44 -10.81 2.74
CA PHE A 69 3.35 -10.82 3.71
C PHE A 69 1.98 -10.84 3.05
N GLU A 70 1.86 -10.26 1.85
CA GLU A 70 0.64 -10.24 1.06
C GLU A 70 0.22 -11.64 0.58
N ALA A 71 1.09 -12.64 0.59
CA ALA A 71 0.73 -14.03 0.34
C ALA A 71 0.23 -14.76 1.60
N GLY A 72 0.58 -14.24 2.78
CA GLY A 72 0.23 -14.85 4.05
C GLY A 72 -1.21 -14.59 4.53
N LEU A 73 -1.49 -15.04 5.74
CA LEU A 73 -2.77 -14.86 6.43
C LEU A 73 -2.65 -13.74 7.48
N PRO A 74 -3.77 -13.04 7.82
CA PRO A 74 -3.79 -12.08 8.91
C PRO A 74 -3.34 -12.72 10.24
N VAL A 75 -2.42 -12.06 10.98
CA VAL A 75 -1.84 -12.60 12.23
C VAL A 75 -2.81 -12.67 13.40
N ARG A 76 -4.00 -12.08 13.24
CA ARG A 76 -5.10 -12.23 14.21
C ARG A 76 -6.44 -12.36 13.48
N ARG A 77 -7.38 -13.04 14.13
CA ARG A 77 -8.75 -13.14 13.60
C ARG A 77 -9.47 -11.82 13.78
N PHE A 78 -10.25 -11.44 12.77
CA PHE A 78 -11.14 -10.29 12.86
C PHE A 78 -12.20 -10.55 13.95
N ALA A 79 -12.27 -9.66 14.93
CA ALA A 79 -13.23 -9.81 16.01
C ALA A 79 -14.65 -9.54 15.48
N SER A 80 -15.54 -10.52 15.66
CA SER A 80 -16.97 -10.35 15.47
C SER A 80 -17.66 -10.67 16.78
N ARG A 81 -18.14 -9.65 17.50
CA ARG A 81 -18.80 -9.80 18.79
C ARG A 81 -20.13 -9.07 18.80
N LYS A 82 -21.15 -9.68 19.43
CA LYS A 82 -22.43 -9.02 19.65
C LYS A 82 -22.24 -7.71 20.44
N GLY A 83 -22.75 -6.59 19.93
CA GLY A 83 -22.56 -5.27 20.54
C GLY A 83 -21.27 -4.53 20.13
N GLN A 84 -20.52 -5.03 19.17
CA GLN A 84 -19.35 -4.36 18.62
C GLN A 84 -19.75 -3.03 17.96
N LYS A 85 -19.05 -1.93 18.31
CA LYS A 85 -19.31 -0.59 17.74
C LYS A 85 -18.72 -0.39 16.36
N HIS A 86 -17.78 -1.26 15.95
CA HIS A 86 -17.11 -1.21 14.66
C HIS A 86 -17.52 -2.42 13.83
N LEU A 87 -17.85 -2.19 12.56
CA LEU A 87 -18.22 -3.24 11.62
C LEU A 87 -16.94 -3.78 10.97
N SER A 88 -16.56 -4.99 11.35
CA SER A 88 -15.53 -5.75 10.60
C SER A 88 -16.17 -6.39 9.36
N GLY A 89 -15.37 -6.53 8.31
CA GLY A 89 -15.85 -7.09 7.06
C GLY A 89 -14.73 -7.53 6.13
N LEU A 90 -15.14 -7.94 4.95
CA LEU A 90 -14.25 -8.36 3.87
C LEU A 90 -14.47 -7.48 2.64
N TRP A 91 -13.39 -6.95 2.10
CA TRP A 91 -13.34 -6.23 0.84
C TRP A 91 -12.82 -7.16 -0.24
N TRP A 92 -13.56 -7.38 -1.33
CA TRP A 92 -13.00 -8.04 -2.48
C TRP A 92 -12.04 -7.07 -3.19
N SER A 93 -10.77 -7.33 -3.14
CA SER A 93 -9.73 -6.51 -3.77
C SER A 93 -9.54 -6.92 -5.23
N ALA A 94 -9.59 -5.95 -6.14
CA ALA A 94 -9.27 -6.16 -7.55
C ALA A 94 -7.79 -6.45 -7.75
N THR A 95 -6.92 -5.77 -7.00
CA THR A 95 -5.45 -5.98 -6.99
C THR A 95 -5.09 -7.40 -6.58
N MET A 96 -5.72 -7.91 -5.50
CA MET A 96 -5.40 -9.22 -4.94
C MET A 96 -6.22 -10.36 -5.57
N CYS A 97 -7.29 -10.06 -6.31
CA CYS A 97 -8.29 -11.04 -6.77
C CYS A 97 -8.84 -11.92 -5.65
N ARG A 98 -8.89 -11.40 -4.42
CA ARG A 98 -9.37 -12.10 -3.21
C ARG A 98 -9.92 -11.13 -2.17
N HIS A 99 -10.51 -11.67 -1.12
CA HIS A 99 -10.99 -10.87 -0.01
C HIS A 99 -9.82 -10.44 0.91
N VAL A 100 -9.82 -9.16 1.30
CA VAL A 100 -8.93 -8.55 2.30
C VAL A 100 -9.80 -8.04 3.44
N GLY A 101 -9.40 -8.28 4.68
CA GLY A 101 -10.20 -7.91 5.86
C GLY A 101 -10.02 -6.45 6.29
N PHE A 102 -11.04 -5.93 6.99
CA PHE A 102 -10.99 -4.64 7.69
C PHE A 102 -11.78 -4.73 9.01
N GLU A 103 -11.46 -3.91 10.01
CA GLU A 103 -12.11 -3.90 11.33
C GLU A 103 -12.88 -2.59 11.61
N SER A 104 -12.77 -1.59 10.73
CA SER A 104 -13.47 -0.31 10.85
C SER A 104 -13.78 0.30 9.48
N TRP A 105 -14.70 1.28 9.44
CA TRP A 105 -14.98 2.05 8.22
C TRP A 105 -13.75 2.83 7.74
N LEU A 106 -12.93 3.33 8.67
CA LEU A 106 -11.69 4.03 8.33
C LEU A 106 -10.71 3.10 7.62
N GLU A 107 -10.50 1.90 8.16
CA GLU A 107 -9.66 0.88 7.52
C GLU A 107 -10.21 0.48 6.15
N ARG A 108 -11.54 0.28 6.01
CA ARG A 108 -12.16 -0.02 4.72
C ARG A 108 -11.90 1.07 3.69
N ASP A 109 -12.00 2.34 4.08
CA ASP A 109 -11.81 3.45 3.14
C ASP A 109 -10.33 3.53 2.70
N HIS A 110 -9.37 3.32 3.60
CA HIS A 110 -7.96 3.23 3.21
C HIS A 110 -7.64 1.97 2.38
N LEU A 111 -8.24 0.81 2.70
CA LEU A 111 -8.11 -0.40 1.90
C LEU A 111 -8.64 -0.20 0.48
N MET A 112 -9.76 0.49 0.33
CA MET A 112 -10.32 0.87 -0.96
C MET A 112 -9.36 1.76 -1.76
N LEU A 113 -8.72 2.75 -1.12
CA LEU A 113 -7.72 3.61 -1.77
C LEU A 113 -6.46 2.84 -2.15
N LEU A 114 -5.99 1.91 -1.31
CA LEU A 114 -4.87 1.03 -1.65
C LEU A 114 -5.19 0.11 -2.84
N ASP A 115 -6.43 -0.39 -2.92
CA ASP A 115 -6.91 -1.23 -4.03
C ASP A 115 -7.14 -0.43 -5.32
N PHE A 116 -7.36 0.88 -5.20
CA PHE A 116 -7.49 1.82 -6.31
C PHE A 116 -6.14 2.33 -6.81
N ASP A 117 -5.10 2.37 -5.99
CA ASP A 117 -3.76 2.85 -6.38
C ASP A 117 -3.12 1.89 -7.39
N SER A 118 -2.98 2.33 -8.64
CA SER A 118 -2.42 1.53 -9.75
C SER A 118 -0.95 1.13 -9.55
N THR A 119 -0.26 1.73 -8.59
CA THR A 119 1.12 1.35 -8.24
C THR A 119 1.16 0.19 -7.27
N VAL A 120 0.07 -0.10 -6.55
CA VAL A 120 -0.03 -1.19 -5.57
C VAL A 120 -0.30 -2.51 -6.28
N VAL A 121 0.55 -3.50 -6.02
CA VAL A 121 0.47 -4.86 -6.59
C VAL A 121 0.26 -5.93 -5.53
N GLY A 122 0.27 -5.56 -4.25
CA GLY A 122 0.04 -6.49 -3.15
C GLY A 122 -0.49 -5.77 -1.91
N ILE A 123 -1.52 -6.35 -1.26
CA ILE A 123 -2.13 -5.81 -0.05
C ILE A 123 -2.30 -6.93 0.97
N ALA A 124 -1.77 -6.72 2.18
CA ALA A 124 -2.01 -7.58 3.32
C ALA A 124 -2.71 -6.81 4.45
N SER A 125 -3.79 -7.36 4.99
CA SER A 125 -4.41 -6.90 6.23
C SER A 125 -3.75 -7.60 7.41
N GLN A 126 -3.40 -6.85 8.47
CA GLN A 126 -2.75 -7.37 9.67
C GLN A 126 -1.55 -8.28 9.32
N PRO A 127 -0.57 -7.74 8.57
CA PRO A 127 0.46 -8.52 7.86
C PRO A 127 1.39 -9.28 8.80
N PHE A 128 1.72 -8.66 9.94
CA PHE A 128 2.64 -9.21 10.92
C PHE A 128 2.40 -8.60 12.30
N ARG A 129 2.96 -9.24 13.32
CA ARG A 129 3.09 -8.72 14.67
C ARG A 129 4.53 -8.29 14.90
N LEU A 130 4.74 -6.97 15.01
CA LEU A 130 6.01 -6.37 15.40
C LEU A 130 6.16 -6.51 16.92
N ARG A 131 7.33 -6.96 17.39
CA ARG A 131 7.67 -7.11 18.80
C ARG A 131 8.99 -6.43 19.09
N TRP A 132 9.08 -5.73 20.23
CA TRP A 132 10.31 -5.11 20.74
C TRP A 132 10.22 -4.98 22.26
N ARG A 133 11.31 -4.52 22.87
CA ARG A 133 11.32 -4.13 24.28
C ARG A 133 11.34 -2.61 24.37
N ASP A 134 10.53 -2.04 25.30
CA ASP A 134 10.56 -0.61 25.57
C ASP A 134 11.74 -0.28 26.53
N GLU A 135 11.88 1.01 26.85
CA GLU A 135 12.95 1.49 27.75
C GLU A 135 12.91 0.87 29.16
N ALA A 136 11.77 0.35 29.57
CA ALA A 136 11.59 -0.37 30.83
C ALA A 136 11.80 -1.88 30.68
N ASP A 137 12.40 -2.36 29.60
CA ASP A 137 12.61 -3.78 29.25
C ASP A 137 11.30 -4.60 29.16
N LYS A 138 10.19 -3.92 29.00
CA LYS A 138 8.87 -4.58 28.84
C LYS A 138 8.63 -4.93 27.40
N GLN A 139 8.20 -6.17 27.14
CA GLN A 139 7.82 -6.58 25.81
C GLN A 139 6.56 -5.82 25.33
N VAL A 140 6.70 -5.14 24.21
CA VAL A 140 5.63 -4.42 23.51
C VAL A 140 5.34 -5.12 22.20
N THR A 141 4.09 -5.08 21.78
CA THR A 141 3.67 -5.63 20.49
C THR A 141 2.75 -4.66 19.77
N HIS A 142 2.88 -4.60 18.44
CA HIS A 142 1.97 -3.91 17.54
C HIS A 142 1.65 -4.76 16.32
N VAL A 143 0.44 -4.64 15.81
CA VAL A 143 0.01 -5.27 14.55
C VAL A 143 -0.49 -4.12 13.68
N PRO A 144 0.23 -3.75 12.61
CA PRO A 144 -0.23 -2.75 11.66
C PRO A 144 -1.51 -3.20 10.95
N ASP A 145 -2.33 -2.23 10.53
CA ASP A 145 -3.59 -2.53 9.86
C ASP A 145 -3.35 -3.08 8.45
N TYR A 146 -2.43 -2.47 7.69
CA TYR A 146 -2.12 -2.90 6.33
C TYR A 146 -0.63 -2.85 6.00
N LEU A 147 -0.24 -3.69 5.04
CA LEU A 147 0.98 -3.56 4.26
C LEU A 147 0.58 -3.50 2.79
N ALA A 148 1.12 -2.54 2.06
CA ALA A 148 0.99 -2.42 0.62
C ALA A 148 2.35 -2.54 -0.05
N ARG A 149 2.47 -3.42 -1.05
CA ARG A 149 3.65 -3.52 -1.92
C ARG A 149 3.36 -2.85 -3.24
N ARG A 150 4.30 -2.04 -3.73
CA ARG A 150 4.21 -1.40 -5.02
C ARG A 150 4.96 -2.15 -6.10
N ALA A 151 4.67 -1.81 -7.35
CA ALA A 151 5.27 -2.42 -8.54
C ALA A 151 6.80 -2.21 -8.61
N ASP A 152 7.34 -1.14 -8.04
CA ASP A 152 8.76 -0.86 -7.90
C ASP A 152 9.46 -1.68 -6.79
N GLY A 153 8.71 -2.52 -6.09
CA GLY A 153 9.17 -3.33 -4.97
C GLY A 153 9.13 -2.62 -3.61
N SER A 154 8.85 -1.31 -3.57
CA SER A 154 8.73 -0.57 -2.32
C SER A 154 7.54 -1.07 -1.49
N VAL A 155 7.66 -0.91 -0.16
CA VAL A 155 6.65 -1.35 0.81
C VAL A 155 6.19 -0.16 1.64
N ALA A 156 4.88 -0.06 1.83
CA ALA A 156 4.26 0.87 2.77
C ALA A 156 3.50 0.08 3.84
N VAL A 157 3.80 0.37 5.09
CA VAL A 157 3.04 -0.11 6.26
C VAL A 157 2.09 1.00 6.69
N VAL A 158 0.83 0.66 6.94
CA VAL A 158 -0.23 1.64 7.19
C VAL A 158 -0.97 1.30 8.47
N ASP A 159 -1.10 2.28 9.36
CA ASP A 159 -1.99 2.26 10.51
C ASP A 159 -3.11 3.29 10.33
N CYS A 160 -4.36 2.87 10.52
CA CYS A 160 -5.54 3.68 10.36
C CYS A 160 -6.05 4.15 11.73
N ARG A 161 -5.76 5.40 12.12
CA ARG A 161 -6.16 5.94 13.41
C ARG A 161 -6.60 7.40 13.30
N PRO A 162 -7.85 7.73 13.66
CA PRO A 162 -8.29 9.11 13.74
C PRO A 162 -7.37 9.94 14.66
N VAL A 163 -7.10 11.19 14.28
CA VAL A 163 -6.17 12.08 15.02
C VAL A 163 -6.60 12.24 16.48
N GLU A 164 -7.91 12.34 16.72
CA GLU A 164 -8.51 12.54 18.06
C GLU A 164 -8.41 11.29 18.95
N ARG A 165 -7.98 10.15 18.39
CA ARG A 165 -7.90 8.85 19.07
C ARG A 165 -6.46 8.32 19.11
N ARG A 166 -5.50 9.18 19.38
CA ARG A 166 -4.07 8.85 19.51
C ARG A 166 -3.56 9.12 20.92
N PRO A 167 -3.91 8.27 21.91
CA PRO A 167 -3.40 8.42 23.26
C PRO A 167 -1.87 8.22 23.29
N PRO A 168 -1.11 8.83 24.23
CA PRO A 168 0.36 8.77 24.26
C PRO A 168 0.95 7.37 24.15
N ARG A 169 0.34 6.38 24.80
CA ARG A 169 0.79 4.98 24.72
C ARG A 169 0.70 4.37 23.32
N ASP A 170 -0.26 4.83 22.48
CA ASP A 170 -0.40 4.36 21.12
C ASP A 170 0.55 5.13 20.19
N VAL A 171 0.81 6.42 20.46
CA VAL A 171 1.82 7.22 19.76
C VAL A 171 3.18 6.55 19.85
N ALA A 172 3.62 6.15 21.04
CA ALA A 172 4.90 5.45 21.23
C ALA A 172 5.02 4.15 20.40
N LYS A 173 3.89 3.44 20.18
CA LYS A 173 3.87 2.26 19.30
C LYS A 173 4.00 2.64 17.82
N PHE A 174 3.34 3.70 17.40
CA PHE A 174 3.44 4.19 16.02
C PHE A 174 4.85 4.68 15.71
N ASP A 175 5.46 5.45 16.63
CA ASP A 175 6.84 5.93 16.50
C ASP A 175 7.84 4.76 16.42
N ALA A 176 7.66 3.73 17.26
CA ALA A 176 8.50 2.52 17.21
C ALA A 176 8.29 1.76 15.89
N THR A 177 7.06 1.69 15.37
CA THR A 177 6.76 1.04 14.09
C THR A 177 7.35 1.81 12.92
N GLU A 178 7.27 3.15 12.93
CA GLU A 178 7.89 4.01 11.92
C GLU A 178 9.42 3.81 11.89
N ARG A 179 10.05 3.82 13.08
CA ARG A 179 11.48 3.54 13.21
C ARG A 179 11.84 2.17 12.66
N ALA A 180 11.10 1.12 13.04
CA ALA A 180 11.30 -0.22 12.55
C ALA A 180 11.19 -0.32 11.02
N CYS A 181 10.17 0.31 10.44
CA CYS A 181 10.00 0.36 8.98
C CYS A 181 11.18 1.04 8.29
N GLY A 182 11.65 2.18 8.82
CA GLY A 182 12.80 2.91 8.28
C GLY A 182 14.08 2.09 8.23
N LEU A 183 14.31 1.22 9.24
CA LEU A 183 15.50 0.35 9.30
C LEU A 183 15.59 -0.66 8.15
N VAL A 184 14.46 -1.05 7.58
CA VAL A 184 14.39 -2.03 6.46
C VAL A 184 13.95 -1.40 5.15
N GLY A 185 13.97 -0.07 5.05
CA GLY A 185 13.63 0.67 3.84
C GLY A 185 12.13 0.68 3.50
N TRP A 186 11.26 0.36 4.46
CA TRP A 186 9.81 0.49 4.28
C TRP A 186 9.35 1.89 4.67
N SER A 187 8.33 2.40 3.98
CA SER A 187 7.63 3.59 4.40
C SER A 187 6.55 3.27 5.44
N TYR A 188 6.35 4.16 6.40
CA TYR A 188 5.27 4.06 7.37
C TYR A 188 4.28 5.21 7.20
N ARG A 189 2.98 4.91 7.33
CA ARG A 189 1.91 5.90 7.23
C ARG A 189 0.90 5.71 8.37
N LEU A 190 0.81 6.70 9.24
CA LEU A 190 -0.28 6.81 10.22
C LEU A 190 -1.37 7.71 9.65
N VAL A 191 -2.46 7.10 9.16
CA VAL A 191 -3.49 7.78 8.39
C VAL A 191 -4.77 8.02 9.21
N GLY A 192 -5.38 9.17 8.99
CA GLY A 192 -6.65 9.58 9.58
C GLY A 192 -7.81 9.51 8.60
N THR A 193 -8.79 10.39 8.79
CA THR A 193 -9.96 10.48 7.93
C THR A 193 -9.57 10.86 6.51
N VAL A 194 -10.12 10.15 5.53
CA VAL A 194 -9.95 10.44 4.10
C VAL A 194 -10.80 11.63 3.70
N ASP A 195 -10.36 12.39 2.70
CA ASP A 195 -11.20 13.41 2.09
C ASP A 195 -12.54 12.85 1.62
N ALA A 196 -13.62 13.54 1.93
CA ALA A 196 -14.98 13.02 1.70
C ALA A 196 -15.33 12.94 0.21
N ILE A 197 -14.81 13.86 -0.62
CA ILE A 197 -15.05 13.90 -2.06
C ILE A 197 -14.29 12.76 -2.72
N GLU A 198 -12.98 12.67 -2.47
CA GLU A 198 -12.15 11.60 -3.01
C GLU A 198 -12.68 10.22 -2.60
N ALA A 199 -12.95 10.01 -1.30
CA ALA A 199 -13.52 8.76 -0.81
C ALA A 199 -14.88 8.45 -1.43
N GLY A 200 -15.71 9.45 -1.67
CA GLY A 200 -17.01 9.32 -2.33
C GLY A 200 -16.87 8.85 -3.78
N ASN A 201 -16.00 9.50 -4.54
CA ASN A 201 -15.73 9.19 -5.94
C ASN A 201 -15.12 7.78 -6.09
N VAL A 202 -14.08 7.47 -5.33
CA VAL A 202 -13.43 6.14 -5.39
C VAL A 202 -14.40 5.05 -4.94
N ARG A 203 -15.25 5.32 -3.93
CA ARG A 203 -16.29 4.36 -3.49
C ARG A 203 -17.31 4.09 -4.58
N TRP A 204 -17.69 5.10 -5.37
CA TRP A 204 -18.54 4.91 -6.54
C TRP A 204 -17.87 4.01 -7.58
N LEU A 205 -16.64 4.34 -7.96
CA LEU A 205 -15.87 3.57 -8.94
C LEU A 205 -15.59 2.13 -8.46
N ALA A 206 -15.41 1.92 -7.17
CA ALA A 206 -15.20 0.60 -6.58
C ALA A 206 -16.35 -0.38 -6.84
N GLY A 207 -17.57 0.10 -7.09
CA GLY A 207 -18.71 -0.72 -7.54
C GLY A 207 -18.44 -1.43 -8.87
N TYR A 208 -17.55 -0.89 -9.68
CA TYR A 208 -17.24 -1.35 -11.03
C TYR A 208 -15.84 -1.99 -11.16
N ARG A 209 -15.13 -2.22 -10.06
CA ARG A 209 -13.76 -2.75 -10.05
C ARG A 209 -13.63 -4.18 -10.57
N HIS A 210 -14.72 -4.95 -10.61
CA HIS A 210 -14.69 -6.35 -11.01
C HIS A 210 -14.53 -6.49 -12.53
N PRO A 211 -13.66 -7.40 -13.05
CA PRO A 211 -13.40 -7.59 -14.49
C PRO A 211 -14.64 -7.89 -15.34
N ARG A 212 -15.74 -8.36 -14.74
CA ARG A 212 -17.02 -8.62 -15.45
C ARG A 212 -17.57 -7.40 -16.20
N HIS A 213 -17.15 -6.19 -15.81
CA HIS A 213 -17.58 -4.95 -16.47
C HIS A 213 -16.80 -4.65 -17.75
N ARG A 214 -15.76 -5.42 -18.08
CA ARG A 214 -14.93 -5.20 -19.25
C ARG A 214 -15.52 -5.84 -20.49
N THR A 215 -16.12 -5.04 -21.38
CA THR A 215 -16.63 -5.48 -22.69
C THR A 215 -15.71 -4.96 -23.79
N PRO A 216 -14.98 -5.83 -24.55
CA PRO A 216 -13.91 -5.40 -25.47
C PRO A 216 -14.37 -4.35 -26.52
N ALA A 217 -15.55 -4.53 -27.13
CA ALA A 217 -16.05 -3.58 -28.12
C ALA A 217 -16.31 -2.20 -27.52
N THR A 218 -16.94 -2.13 -26.33
CA THR A 218 -17.20 -0.88 -25.61
C THR A 218 -15.91 -0.22 -25.15
N VAL A 219 -14.92 -0.99 -24.70
CA VAL A 219 -13.59 -0.47 -24.33
C VAL A 219 -12.92 0.23 -25.51
N ALA A 220 -12.97 -0.38 -26.72
CA ALA A 220 -12.39 0.22 -27.91
C ALA A 220 -13.07 1.55 -28.28
N GLY A 221 -14.41 1.59 -28.25
CA GLY A 221 -15.19 2.80 -28.50
C GLY A 221 -14.89 3.92 -27.48
N LEU A 222 -14.84 3.58 -26.18
CA LEU A 222 -14.53 4.55 -25.12
C LEU A 222 -13.11 5.11 -25.27
N ARG A 223 -12.12 4.31 -25.56
CA ARG A 223 -10.74 4.79 -25.79
C ARG A 223 -10.67 5.76 -26.97
N GLN A 224 -11.42 5.50 -28.05
CA GLN A 224 -11.46 6.39 -29.22
C GLN A 224 -12.14 7.72 -28.87
N VAL A 225 -13.28 7.70 -28.17
CA VAL A 225 -14.02 8.92 -27.80
C VAL A 225 -13.26 9.77 -26.80
N PHE A 226 -12.58 9.15 -25.84
CA PHE A 226 -11.83 9.84 -24.80
C PHE A 226 -10.35 10.07 -25.14
N ASP A 227 -9.95 9.90 -26.39
CA ASP A 227 -8.66 10.37 -26.89
C ASP A 227 -8.46 11.89 -26.68
N SER A 228 -9.59 12.63 -26.70
CA SER A 228 -9.65 14.03 -26.27
C SER A 228 -10.55 14.18 -25.05
N PRO A 229 -10.29 15.16 -24.15
CA PRO A 229 -11.12 15.41 -22.97
C PRO A 229 -12.58 15.61 -23.37
N THR A 230 -13.46 14.76 -22.88
CA THR A 230 -14.90 14.74 -23.20
C THR A 230 -15.71 14.59 -21.91
N ALA A 231 -16.88 15.22 -21.84
CA ALA A 231 -17.79 15.08 -20.70
C ALA A 231 -18.26 13.61 -20.56
N LEU A 232 -18.27 13.10 -19.34
CA LEU A 232 -18.45 11.70 -18.98
C LEU A 232 -19.67 11.07 -19.69
N VAL A 233 -20.88 11.66 -19.50
CA VAL A 233 -22.11 11.11 -20.09
C VAL A 233 -22.17 11.33 -21.59
N ALA A 234 -21.71 12.47 -22.09
CA ALA A 234 -21.66 12.73 -23.54
C ALA A 234 -20.75 11.72 -24.26
N GLY A 235 -19.57 11.41 -23.66
CA GLY A 235 -18.69 10.38 -24.20
C GLY A 235 -19.31 8.98 -24.16
N ALA A 236 -20.04 8.64 -23.10
CA ALA A 236 -20.74 7.36 -23.02
C ALA A 236 -21.84 7.25 -24.12
N GLN A 237 -22.61 8.31 -24.33
CA GLN A 237 -23.65 8.37 -25.35
C GLN A 237 -23.10 8.24 -26.77
N ALA A 238 -21.91 8.79 -27.03
CA ALA A 238 -21.24 8.67 -28.34
C ALA A 238 -20.84 7.22 -28.67
N VAL A 239 -20.66 6.35 -27.66
CA VAL A 239 -20.33 4.93 -27.84
C VAL A 239 -21.59 4.06 -27.97
N GLY A 240 -22.66 4.38 -27.25
CA GLY A 240 -23.89 3.60 -27.27
C GLY A 240 -24.84 3.96 -26.15
N ASP A 241 -25.73 3.03 -25.80
CA ASP A 241 -26.67 3.22 -24.69
C ASP A 241 -25.92 3.43 -23.38
N PRO A 242 -26.06 4.58 -22.67
CA PRO A 242 -25.38 4.85 -21.42
C PRO A 242 -25.59 3.78 -20.36
N ILE A 243 -26.74 3.11 -20.28
CA ILE A 243 -27.00 2.05 -19.31
C ILE A 243 -26.00 0.89 -19.50
N ALA A 244 -25.67 0.56 -20.73
CA ALA A 244 -24.71 -0.50 -21.05
C ALA A 244 -23.25 0.00 -21.02
N VAL A 245 -22.99 1.27 -21.36
CA VAL A 245 -21.65 1.82 -21.53
C VAL A 245 -21.04 2.32 -20.22
N LEU A 246 -21.83 3.00 -19.36
CA LEU A 246 -21.32 3.59 -18.11
C LEU A 246 -20.64 2.60 -17.17
N PRO A 247 -21.13 1.34 -16.98
CA PRO A 247 -20.40 0.35 -16.17
C PRO A 247 -18.99 0.06 -16.68
N VAL A 248 -18.79 0.04 -18.01
CA VAL A 248 -17.49 -0.16 -18.65
C VAL A 248 -16.61 1.08 -18.46
N LEU A 249 -17.16 2.29 -18.65
CA LEU A 249 -16.46 3.55 -18.44
C LEU A 249 -15.95 3.66 -17.00
N PHE A 250 -16.79 3.40 -15.99
CA PHE A 250 -16.38 3.42 -14.58
C PHE A 250 -15.35 2.34 -14.27
N HIS A 251 -15.42 1.19 -14.92
CA HIS A 251 -14.38 0.16 -14.80
C HIS A 251 -13.04 0.64 -15.35
N LEU A 252 -13.03 1.34 -16.50
CA LEU A 252 -11.80 1.91 -17.07
C LEU A 252 -11.23 3.04 -16.21
N LEU A 253 -12.07 3.84 -15.55
CA LEU A 253 -11.64 4.82 -14.56
C LEU A 253 -11.02 4.14 -13.33
N TRP A 254 -11.60 3.04 -12.85
CA TRP A 254 -11.02 2.24 -11.78
C TRP A 254 -9.65 1.67 -12.14
N LEU A 255 -9.47 1.23 -13.39
CA LEU A 255 -8.21 0.67 -13.89
C LEU A 255 -7.19 1.75 -14.30
N HIS A 256 -7.51 3.04 -14.16
CA HIS A 256 -6.71 4.16 -14.64
C HIS A 256 -6.40 4.11 -16.16
N GLU A 257 -7.19 3.38 -16.95
CA GLU A 257 -7.13 3.43 -18.41
C GLU A 257 -7.80 4.69 -18.96
N LEU A 258 -8.82 5.20 -18.26
CA LEU A 258 -9.36 6.55 -18.38
C LEU A 258 -9.09 7.30 -17.08
N VAL A 259 -8.96 8.62 -17.15
CA VAL A 259 -8.69 9.49 -16.02
C VAL A 259 -9.62 10.68 -15.99
N THR A 260 -9.94 11.13 -14.78
CA THR A 260 -10.70 12.33 -14.49
C THR A 260 -10.20 12.94 -13.18
N ASP A 261 -10.56 14.18 -12.88
CA ASP A 261 -10.27 14.79 -11.59
C ASP A 261 -11.21 14.23 -10.51
N LEU A 262 -10.68 13.48 -9.57
CA LEU A 262 -11.41 12.93 -8.42
C LEU A 262 -11.34 13.80 -7.17
N SER A 263 -10.65 14.94 -7.21
CA SER A 263 -10.64 15.93 -6.11
C SER A 263 -11.93 16.77 -6.06
N VAL A 264 -12.73 16.72 -7.12
CA VAL A 264 -14.06 17.32 -7.21
C VAL A 264 -15.14 16.25 -7.39
N PRO A 265 -16.40 16.49 -7.01
CA PRO A 265 -17.47 15.50 -7.17
C PRO A 265 -17.59 15.00 -8.61
N LEU A 266 -17.62 13.67 -8.78
CA LEU A 266 -17.85 13.05 -10.08
C LEU A 266 -19.30 13.30 -10.52
N THR A 267 -19.46 13.93 -11.70
CA THR A 267 -20.74 14.29 -12.28
C THR A 267 -20.83 13.86 -13.75
N GLU A 268 -22.00 14.02 -14.35
CA GLU A 268 -22.22 13.80 -15.79
C GLU A 268 -21.35 14.70 -16.69
N HIS A 269 -20.92 15.86 -16.15
CA HIS A 269 -20.10 16.85 -16.85
C HIS A 269 -18.60 16.70 -16.59
N SER A 270 -18.19 15.79 -15.70
CA SER A 270 -16.78 15.56 -15.40
C SER A 270 -16.01 15.25 -16.69
N LEU A 271 -14.92 15.97 -16.93
CA LEU A 271 -14.09 15.73 -18.10
C LEU A 271 -13.25 14.45 -17.89
N VAL A 272 -13.40 13.53 -18.82
CA VAL A 272 -12.68 12.26 -18.87
C VAL A 272 -11.78 12.25 -20.08
N ARG A 273 -10.59 11.68 -19.97
CA ARG A 273 -9.67 11.45 -21.08
C ARG A 273 -8.96 10.10 -20.94
N ALA A 274 -8.41 9.59 -22.02
CA ALA A 274 -7.52 8.44 -21.97
C ALA A 274 -6.27 8.76 -21.12
N ALA A 275 -5.79 7.77 -20.38
CA ALA A 275 -4.51 7.88 -19.69
C ALA A 275 -3.37 7.94 -20.75
N GLU A 276 -2.33 8.71 -20.47
CA GLU A 276 -1.12 8.70 -21.28
C GLU A 276 -0.46 7.31 -21.20
N ALA A 277 0.03 6.81 -22.32
CA ALA A 277 0.76 5.55 -22.34
C ALA A 277 2.02 5.68 -21.45
N ARG A 278 2.13 4.82 -20.43
CA ARG A 278 3.31 4.75 -19.56
C ARG A 278 4.43 3.98 -20.22
#